data_ea6d20969f1e3c6f0a4cf71f1161b170
#
_entry.id   ea6d20969f1e3c6f0a4cf71f1161b170
#
_cell.length_a   1.000
_cell.length_b   1.000
_cell.length_c   1.000
_cell.angle_alpha   90.00
_cell.angle_beta   90.00
_cell.angle_gamma   90.00
#
_symmetry.space_group_name_H-M   'P 1'
#
loop_
_entity.id
_entity.type
_entity.pdbx_description
1 polymer ?
#
loop_
_entity_poly.entity_id
_entity_poly.type
_entity_poly.pdbx_seq_one_letter_code
_entity_poly.pdbx_strand_id
1 'polypeptide(L)' 'MRLANIKMITTTTVNHFGTDHTYIDDPDTAELVQQLTGKKTVTVGDLITLRQLGLDVKLPSD' A
#
# COMPACT_ATOMS: atom_id res chain seq x y z
N MET A 1 16.39 -8.75 -4.29
CA MET A 1 14.95 -8.53 -4.28
C MET A 1 14.41 -8.56 -5.70
N ARG A 2 13.33 -9.26 -5.93
CA ARG A 2 12.75 -9.38 -7.25
C ARG A 2 11.44 -8.63 -7.34
N LEU A 3 11.51 -7.38 -7.77
CA LEU A 3 10.30 -6.59 -7.93
C LEU A 3 9.38 -7.18 -9.00
N ALA A 4 9.94 -7.90 -9.97
CA ALA A 4 9.15 -8.52 -11.03
C ALA A 4 8.19 -9.60 -10.52
N ASN A 5 8.41 -10.11 -9.30
CA ASN A 5 7.53 -11.12 -8.70
C ASN A 5 6.50 -10.52 -7.76
N ILE A 6 6.45 -9.21 -7.65
CA ILE A 6 5.43 -8.56 -6.81
C ILE A 6 4.10 -8.66 -7.54
N LYS A 7 3.15 -9.33 -6.90
CA LYS A 7 1.78 -9.41 -7.39
C LYS A 7 1.08 -8.08 -7.15
N MET A 8 -0.16 -7.98 -7.65
CA MET A 8 -0.96 -6.79 -7.40
C MET A 8 -0.99 -6.46 -5.90
N ILE A 9 -0.67 -5.23 -5.58
CA ILE A 9 -0.71 -4.74 -4.20
C ILE A 9 -2.16 -4.49 -3.82
N THR A 10 -2.64 -5.19 -2.81
CA THR A 10 -3.98 -5.00 -2.27
C THR A 10 -3.90 -4.40 -0.88
N THR A 11 -4.97 -3.73 -0.47
CA THR A 11 -5.01 -3.04 0.81
C THR A 11 -6.28 -3.37 1.57
N THR A 12 -6.23 -3.20 2.88
CA THR A 12 -7.38 -3.31 3.77
C THR A 12 -7.50 -2.02 4.57
N THR A 13 -8.70 -1.47 4.59
CA THR A 13 -8.98 -0.25 5.35
C THR A 13 -9.73 -0.62 6.64
N VAL A 14 -9.21 -0.12 7.76
CA VAL A 14 -9.80 -0.34 9.09
C VAL A 14 -10.18 1.00 9.68
N ASN A 15 -11.40 1.13 10.19
CA ASN A 15 -11.85 2.34 10.86
C ASN A 15 -11.55 2.25 12.34
N HIS A 16 -10.83 3.24 12.87
CA HIS A 16 -10.53 3.37 14.28
C HIS A 16 -10.94 4.76 14.74
N PHE A 17 -11.89 4.83 15.66
CA PHE A 17 -12.35 6.09 16.26
C PHE A 17 -12.74 7.12 15.20
N GLY A 18 -13.43 6.68 14.16
CA GLY A 18 -13.88 7.55 13.08
C GLY A 18 -12.81 7.91 12.06
N THR A 19 -11.60 7.37 12.19
CA THR A 19 -10.51 7.60 11.26
C THR A 19 -10.19 6.31 10.50
N ASP A 20 -10.13 6.39 9.18
CA ASP A 20 -9.78 5.25 8.35
C ASP A 20 -8.27 5.09 8.26
N HIS A 21 -7.80 3.87 8.48
CA HIS A 21 -6.40 3.51 8.33
C HIS A 21 -6.31 2.42 7.26
N THR A 22 -5.50 2.64 6.26
CA THR A 22 -5.30 1.69 5.16
C THR A 22 -3.95 1.03 5.29
N TYR A 23 -3.93 -0.30 5.22
CA TYR A 23 -2.73 -1.11 5.35
C TYR A 23 -2.57 -1.97 4.10
N ILE A 24 -1.30 -2.19 3.72
CA ILE A 24 -0.99 -3.12 2.64
C ILE A 24 -1.09 -4.54 3.19
N ASP A 25 -1.80 -5.42 2.45
CA ASP A 25 -2.08 -6.78 2.91
C ASP A 25 -0.82 -7.66 2.94
N ASP A 26 0.05 -7.53 1.93
CA ASP A 26 1.25 -8.34 1.85
C ASP A 26 2.31 -7.82 2.82
N PRO A 27 2.76 -8.64 3.80
CA PRO A 27 3.69 -8.14 4.81
C PRO A 27 5.04 -7.70 4.26
N ASP A 28 5.55 -8.38 3.24
CA ASP A 28 6.84 -8.00 2.64
C ASP A 28 6.73 -6.66 1.93
N THR A 29 5.67 -6.48 1.15
CA THR A 29 5.42 -5.22 0.46
C THR A 29 5.14 -4.10 1.46
N ALA A 30 4.38 -4.39 2.51
CA ALA A 30 4.09 -3.41 3.56
C ALA A 30 5.37 -2.92 4.22
N GLU A 31 6.31 -3.82 4.50
CA GLU A 31 7.58 -3.45 5.10
C GLU A 31 8.39 -2.53 4.18
N LEU A 32 8.45 -2.86 2.90
CA LEU A 32 9.18 -2.02 1.94
C LEU A 32 8.57 -0.64 1.82
N VAL A 33 7.26 -0.55 1.76
CA VAL A 33 6.58 0.74 1.67
C VAL A 33 6.76 1.53 2.96
N GLN A 34 6.77 0.87 4.10
CA GLN A 34 7.05 1.53 5.38
C GLN A 34 8.44 2.13 5.39
N GLN A 35 9.42 1.46 4.83
CA GLN A 35 10.78 2.00 4.73
C GLN A 35 10.84 3.24 3.84
N LEU A 36 10.02 3.28 2.79
CA LEU A 36 9.97 4.43 1.89
C LEU A 36 9.24 5.62 2.49
N THR A 37 8.13 5.37 3.17
CA THR A 37 7.25 6.45 3.65
C THR A 37 7.47 6.79 5.12
N GLY A 38 8.07 5.88 5.88
CA GLY A 38 8.22 6.03 7.33
C GLY A 38 6.93 5.78 8.11
N LYS A 39 5.89 5.27 7.46
CA LYS A 39 4.59 5.05 8.09
C LYS A 39 4.13 3.62 7.85
N LYS A 40 3.37 3.08 8.82
CA LYS A 40 2.75 1.76 8.68
C LYS A 40 1.49 1.79 7.83
N THR A 41 0.84 2.94 7.75
CA THR A 41 -0.37 3.12 6.96
C THR A 41 -0.03 3.79 5.64
N VAL A 42 -0.91 3.62 4.65
CA VAL A 42 -0.76 4.27 3.35
C VAL A 42 -1.99 5.13 3.07
N THR A 43 -1.79 6.18 2.28
CA THR A 43 -2.88 7.02 1.80
C THR A 43 -3.15 6.68 0.34
N VAL A 44 -4.29 7.17 -0.17
CA VAL A 44 -4.58 7.04 -1.61
C VAL A 44 -3.47 7.69 -2.44
N GLY A 45 -2.93 8.82 -1.98
CA GLY A 45 -1.80 9.47 -2.64
C GLY A 45 -0.57 8.57 -2.71
N ASP A 46 -0.27 7.85 -1.62
CA ASP A 46 0.84 6.90 -1.60
C ASP A 46 0.62 5.79 -2.62
N LEU A 47 -0.61 5.27 -2.70
CA LEU A 47 -0.94 4.20 -3.64
C LEU A 47 -0.82 4.67 -5.09
N ILE A 48 -1.26 5.89 -5.37
CA ILE A 48 -1.13 6.49 -6.71
C ILE A 48 0.35 6.62 -7.08
N THR A 49 1.18 7.06 -6.14
CA THR A 49 2.61 7.18 -6.36
C THR A 49 3.23 5.81 -6.70
N LEU A 50 2.84 4.76 -5.99
CA LEU A 50 3.32 3.41 -6.28
C LEU A 50 2.93 2.96 -7.68
N ARG A 51 1.70 3.29 -8.12
CA ARG A 51 1.28 2.99 -9.50
C ARG A 51 2.13 3.74 -10.51
N GLN A 52 2.47 4.99 -10.24
CA GLN A 52 3.31 5.78 -11.13
C GLN A 52 4.72 5.20 -11.25
N LEU A 53 5.18 4.48 -10.21
CA LEU A 53 6.45 3.78 -10.26
C LEU A 53 6.39 2.47 -11.06
N GLY A 54 5.21 2.11 -11.56
CA GLY A 54 5.04 0.91 -12.38
C GLY A 54 4.54 -0.31 -11.62
N LEU A 55 4.16 -0.16 -10.38
CA LEU A 55 3.63 -1.27 -9.58
C LEU A 55 2.13 -1.42 -9.81
N ASP A 56 1.66 -2.66 -9.80
CA ASP A 56 0.24 -2.94 -9.89
C ASP A 56 -0.39 -2.75 -8.51
N VAL A 57 -1.21 -1.71 -8.38
CA VAL A 57 -1.86 -1.38 -7.12
C VAL A 57 -3.36 -1.32 -7.33
N LYS A 58 -4.09 -2.04 -6.50
CA LYS A 58 -5.55 -1.94 -6.47
C LYS A 58 -5.94 -0.87 -5.47
N LEU A 59 -6.60 0.18 -5.94
CA LEU A 59 -7.06 1.25 -5.07
C LEU A 59 -8.29 0.81 -4.28
N PRO A 60 -8.49 1.33 -3.05
CA PRO A 60 -9.63 0.93 -2.22
C PRO A 60 -10.98 1.23 -2.87
N SER A 61 -11.03 2.22 -3.77
CA SER A 61 -12.26 2.60 -4.45
C SER A 61 -12.55 1.74 -5.69
N ASP A 62 -11.64 0.90 -6.07
CA ASP A 62 -11.82 -0.01 -7.22
C ASP A 62 -12.55 -1.33 -6.77
#